data_e083782d9a44d7222a08eb8b5acb0dd3
#
_entry.id   e083782d9a44d7222a08eb8b5acb0dd3
#
_cell.length_a   1.000
_cell.length_b   1.000
_cell.length_c   1.000
_cell.angle_alpha   90.00
_cell.angle_beta   90.00
_cell.angle_gamma   90.00
#
_symmetry.space_group_name_H-M   'P 1'
#
loop_
_entity.id
_entity.type
_entity.pdbx_description
1 polymer ?
#
loop_
_entity_poly.entity_id
_entity_poly.type
_entity_poly.pdbx_seq_one_letter_code
_entity_poly.pdbx_strand_id
1 'polypeptide(L)'
;MLHIGCHLSASKGYYAMGKTALSIGADTFQFFTRNPRGSRAKPLDLNDAQKLNELAAENHFAVLLAHAPYTINPCSANEDTRTFARETMQDDLKRLEATPHNLYNFHPGSHVGQGIETGVTQISETLNAILSPEQTTTVLLETMAGKGTEVGSHFEELREVLDRVTLSDLMGVCLDTCHVFDAGYDIVNDLDGVLTEFDRVVGLNRLKAVHINDSIFGLSSHKDRHAKIGEGKIGMEAFRRIINHPVLRRLPFYLETPNELPGYKAEIELLRAMVEES
;
A
#
# COMPACT_ATOMS: atom_id res chain seq x y z
N MET A 1 16.09 9.00 -9.38
CA MET A 1 14.78 9.62 -9.78
C MET A 1 13.76 9.15 -8.76
N LEU A 2 12.80 10.00 -8.33
CA LEU A 2 11.71 9.61 -7.44
C LEU A 2 10.63 8.90 -8.25
N HIS A 3 10.35 7.63 -7.93
CA HIS A 3 9.25 6.87 -8.51
C HIS A 3 7.97 7.19 -7.75
N ILE A 4 7.01 7.82 -8.42
CA ILE A 4 5.78 8.28 -7.79
C ILE A 4 4.60 8.22 -8.74
N GLY A 5 3.46 7.80 -8.20
CA GLY A 5 2.17 7.79 -8.86
C GLY A 5 1.02 7.98 -7.89
N CYS A 6 -0.18 7.71 -8.33
CA CYS A 6 -1.39 7.86 -7.52
C CYS A 6 -2.36 6.70 -7.75
N HIS A 7 -3.45 6.68 -6.98
CA HIS A 7 -4.52 5.73 -7.16
C HIS A 7 -5.33 6.05 -8.43
N LEU A 8 -5.38 5.09 -9.38
CA LEU A 8 -6.07 5.21 -10.65
C LEU A 8 -7.26 4.25 -10.75
N SER A 9 -8.27 4.65 -11.49
CA SER A 9 -9.45 3.82 -11.74
C SER A 9 -9.19 2.78 -12.83
N ALA A 10 -9.39 1.50 -12.51
CA ALA A 10 -9.34 0.40 -13.47
C ALA A 10 -10.59 0.29 -14.38
N SER A 11 -11.51 1.24 -14.31
CA SER A 11 -12.80 1.18 -15.03
C SER A 11 -12.67 1.12 -16.55
N LYS A 12 -11.61 1.71 -17.11
CA LYS A 12 -11.33 1.75 -18.56
C LYS A 12 -10.29 0.71 -19.01
N GLY A 13 -9.86 -0.19 -18.12
CA GLY A 13 -8.87 -1.22 -18.40
C GLY A 13 -7.44 -0.86 -17.97
N TYR A 14 -6.55 -1.85 -18.08
CA TYR A 14 -5.16 -1.77 -17.62
C TYR A 14 -4.32 -0.80 -18.44
N TYR A 15 -4.36 -0.91 -19.78
CA TYR A 15 -3.65 -0.03 -20.69
C TYR A 15 -4.04 1.44 -20.52
N ALA A 16 -5.34 1.69 -20.29
CA ALA A 16 -5.83 3.05 -20.05
C ALA A 16 -5.28 3.66 -18.76
N MET A 17 -5.08 2.86 -17.70
CA MET A 17 -4.40 3.33 -16.48
C MET A 17 -2.97 3.76 -16.76
N GLY A 18 -2.19 2.94 -17.48
CA GLY A 18 -0.83 3.28 -17.85
C GLY A 18 -0.73 4.59 -18.64
N LYS A 19 -1.62 4.80 -19.63
CA LYS A 19 -1.69 6.08 -20.36
C LYS A 19 -2.07 7.25 -19.47
N THR A 20 -2.98 7.03 -18.53
CA THR A 20 -3.38 8.07 -17.57
C THR A 20 -2.20 8.44 -16.66
N ALA A 21 -1.46 7.45 -16.15
CA ALA A 21 -0.25 7.70 -15.35
C ALA A 21 0.75 8.58 -16.12
N LEU A 22 1.07 8.23 -17.35
CA LEU A 22 1.96 9.05 -18.20
C LEU A 22 1.46 10.48 -18.39
N SER A 23 0.15 10.66 -18.58
CA SER A 23 -0.44 11.99 -18.83
C SER A 23 -0.33 12.96 -17.65
N ILE A 24 -0.18 12.43 -16.44
CA ILE A 24 0.02 13.21 -15.21
C ILE A 24 1.48 13.21 -14.72
N GLY A 25 2.39 12.65 -15.54
CA GLY A 25 3.81 12.58 -15.20
C GLY A 25 4.16 11.50 -14.17
N ALA A 26 3.28 10.55 -13.88
CA ALA A 26 3.57 9.42 -13.00
C ALA A 26 4.37 8.33 -13.74
N ASP A 27 5.24 7.63 -13.04
CA ASP A 27 6.03 6.50 -13.49
C ASP A 27 5.77 5.21 -12.69
N THR A 28 4.71 5.22 -11.93
CA THR A 28 4.05 4.08 -11.28
C THR A 28 2.61 4.47 -10.98
N PHE A 29 1.79 3.55 -10.49
CA PHE A 29 0.45 3.84 -9.98
C PHE A 29 -0.09 2.71 -9.13
N GLN A 30 -1.14 3.03 -8.36
CA GLN A 30 -1.93 2.07 -7.60
C GLN A 30 -3.33 1.94 -8.23
N PHE A 31 -3.95 0.78 -8.06
CA PHE A 31 -5.32 0.54 -8.50
C PHE A 31 -6.02 -0.54 -7.68
N PHE A 32 -7.35 -0.52 -7.65
CA PHE A 32 -8.11 -1.66 -7.11
C PHE A 32 -8.27 -2.76 -8.15
N THR A 33 -8.02 -4.01 -7.75
CA THR A 33 -8.22 -5.19 -8.60
C THR A 33 -9.68 -5.41 -9.00
N ARG A 34 -10.60 -4.89 -8.17
CA ARG A 34 -12.05 -4.99 -8.30
C ARG A 34 -12.75 -3.76 -7.73
N ASN A 35 -14.07 -3.72 -7.79
CA ASN A 35 -14.83 -2.65 -7.14
C ASN A 35 -14.47 -2.60 -5.63
N PRO A 36 -13.90 -1.49 -5.12
CA PRO A 36 -13.44 -1.40 -3.72
C PRO A 36 -14.57 -1.47 -2.68
N ARG A 37 -15.83 -1.25 -3.11
CA ARG A 37 -17.02 -1.32 -2.25
C ARG A 37 -17.89 -2.55 -2.56
N GLY A 38 -17.38 -3.49 -3.35
CA GLY A 38 -18.10 -4.68 -3.77
C GLY A 38 -17.16 -5.83 -4.11
N SER A 39 -17.72 -7.01 -4.36
CA SER A 39 -16.95 -8.23 -4.60
C SER A 39 -16.64 -8.51 -6.07
N ARG A 40 -17.33 -7.83 -7.00
CA ARG A 40 -17.22 -8.18 -8.43
C ARG A 40 -15.95 -7.63 -9.04
N ALA A 41 -15.13 -8.53 -9.59
CA ALA A 41 -14.09 -8.21 -10.56
C ALA A 41 -14.68 -8.28 -11.99
N LYS A 42 -14.21 -7.40 -12.88
CA LYS A 42 -14.50 -7.54 -14.32
C LYS A 42 -13.75 -8.77 -14.86
N PRO A 43 -14.22 -9.39 -15.95
CA PRO A 43 -13.41 -10.37 -16.66
C PRO A 43 -12.02 -9.80 -16.96
N LEU A 44 -10.99 -10.61 -16.74
CA LEU A 44 -9.61 -10.22 -17.02
C LEU A 44 -9.38 -10.24 -18.53
N ASP A 45 -8.96 -9.12 -19.09
CA ASP A 45 -8.51 -9.01 -20.48
C ASP A 45 -6.98 -9.13 -20.51
N LEU A 46 -6.49 -10.33 -20.89
CA LEU A 46 -5.04 -10.61 -20.97
C LEU A 46 -4.34 -9.76 -22.02
N ASN A 47 -5.00 -9.41 -23.11
CA ASN A 47 -4.41 -8.55 -24.14
C ASN A 47 -4.26 -7.11 -23.64
N ASP A 48 -5.23 -6.60 -22.87
CA ASP A 48 -5.15 -5.27 -22.26
C ASP A 48 -4.06 -5.22 -21.16
N ALA A 49 -3.93 -6.29 -20.36
CA ALA A 49 -2.85 -6.43 -19.38
C ALA A 49 -1.45 -6.49 -20.05
N GLN A 50 -1.31 -7.25 -21.16
CA GLN A 50 -0.08 -7.29 -21.93
C GLN A 50 0.30 -5.91 -22.46
N LYS A 51 -0.64 -5.15 -23.00
CA LYS A 51 -0.38 -3.77 -23.47
C LYS A 51 0.08 -2.85 -22.34
N LEU A 52 -0.43 -3.03 -21.13
CA LEU A 52 0.09 -2.31 -19.97
C LEU A 52 1.53 -2.72 -19.67
N ASN A 53 1.86 -4.01 -19.67
CA ASN A 53 3.21 -4.48 -19.40
C ASN A 53 4.22 -3.93 -20.44
N GLU A 54 3.85 -3.91 -21.71
CA GLU A 54 4.67 -3.33 -22.77
C GLU A 54 4.87 -1.81 -22.56
N LEU A 55 3.80 -1.07 -22.31
CA LEU A 55 3.86 0.37 -22.06
C LEU A 55 4.71 0.69 -20.80
N ALA A 56 4.56 -0.09 -19.75
CA ALA A 56 5.32 0.09 -18.51
C ALA A 56 6.83 -0.16 -18.74
N ALA A 57 7.18 -1.20 -19.50
CA ALA A 57 8.56 -1.49 -19.85
C ALA A 57 9.17 -0.39 -20.74
N GLU A 58 8.46 0.07 -21.78
CA GLU A 58 8.90 1.13 -22.68
C GLU A 58 9.12 2.48 -21.97
N ASN A 59 8.34 2.76 -20.91
CA ASN A 59 8.41 4.02 -20.18
C ASN A 59 9.12 3.89 -18.82
N HIS A 60 9.80 2.78 -18.56
CA HIS A 60 10.57 2.53 -17.33
C HIS A 60 9.77 2.74 -16.05
N PHE A 61 8.54 2.24 -16.03
CA PHE A 61 7.72 2.30 -14.83
C PHE A 61 8.38 1.51 -13.70
N ALA A 62 8.30 2.06 -12.50
CA ALA A 62 8.52 1.29 -11.28
C ALA A 62 7.39 0.26 -11.08
N VAL A 63 7.54 -0.61 -10.09
CA VAL A 63 6.53 -1.63 -9.79
C VAL A 63 5.18 -0.99 -9.54
N LEU A 64 4.12 -1.62 -10.04
CA LEU A 64 2.73 -1.20 -9.80
C LEU A 64 2.22 -1.80 -8.50
N LEU A 65 1.22 -1.17 -7.90
CA LEU A 65 0.60 -1.65 -6.69
C LEU A 65 -0.90 -1.89 -6.92
N ALA A 66 -1.31 -3.13 -6.74
CA ALA A 66 -2.73 -3.45 -6.67
C ALA A 66 -3.18 -3.40 -5.21
N HIS A 67 -4.27 -2.72 -4.93
CA HIS A 67 -4.82 -2.64 -3.58
C HIS A 67 -6.05 -3.55 -3.45
N ALA A 68 -6.13 -4.28 -2.36
CA ALA A 68 -7.30 -5.08 -2.02
C ALA A 68 -8.53 -4.17 -1.77
N PRO A 69 -9.75 -4.65 -2.03
CA PRO A 69 -10.95 -3.86 -1.75
C PRO A 69 -11.13 -3.64 -0.24
N TYR A 70 -11.70 -2.50 0.15
CA TYR A 70 -11.97 -2.17 1.57
C TYR A 70 -12.98 -3.11 2.26
N THR A 71 -13.64 -3.97 1.49
CA THR A 71 -14.65 -4.91 2.02
C THR A 71 -14.06 -6.17 2.62
N ILE A 72 -12.77 -6.43 2.43
CA ILE A 72 -12.12 -7.59 3.05
C ILE A 72 -11.74 -7.32 4.50
N ASN A 73 -11.87 -8.34 5.33
CA ASN A 73 -11.35 -8.34 6.69
C ASN A 73 -10.92 -9.77 7.08
N PRO A 74 -9.65 -10.15 6.86
CA PRO A 74 -9.17 -11.51 7.10
C PRO A 74 -9.13 -11.89 8.58
N CYS A 75 -9.28 -10.94 9.50
CA CYS A 75 -9.34 -11.19 10.94
C CYS A 75 -10.70 -10.84 11.59
N SER A 76 -11.76 -10.82 10.81
CA SER A 76 -13.12 -10.60 11.33
C SER A 76 -13.54 -11.70 12.31
N ALA A 77 -14.34 -11.35 13.31
CA ALA A 77 -15.01 -12.34 14.17
C ALA A 77 -16.00 -13.23 13.39
N ASN A 78 -16.52 -12.73 12.26
CA ASN A 78 -17.44 -13.47 11.41
C ASN A 78 -16.66 -14.34 10.39
N GLU A 79 -16.93 -15.65 10.41
CA GLU A 79 -16.26 -16.63 9.54
C GLU A 79 -16.56 -16.42 8.04
N ASP A 80 -17.79 -16.04 7.69
CA ASP A 80 -18.17 -15.78 6.29
C ASP A 80 -17.36 -14.57 5.75
N THR A 81 -17.12 -13.55 6.59
CA THR A 81 -16.30 -12.40 6.23
C THR A 81 -14.84 -12.80 6.01
N ARG A 82 -14.28 -13.68 6.84
CA ARG A 82 -12.91 -14.20 6.65
C ARG A 82 -12.80 -15.05 5.40
N THR A 83 -13.79 -15.93 5.17
CA THR A 83 -13.85 -16.76 3.96
C THR A 83 -13.92 -15.90 2.71
N PHE A 84 -14.78 -14.88 2.70
CA PHE A 84 -14.87 -13.92 1.61
C PHE A 84 -13.53 -13.18 1.38
N ALA A 85 -12.85 -12.77 2.44
CA ALA A 85 -11.54 -12.12 2.34
C ALA A 85 -10.52 -13.07 1.68
N ARG A 86 -10.42 -14.31 2.15
CA ARG A 86 -9.52 -15.33 1.60
C ARG A 86 -9.78 -15.61 0.12
N GLU A 87 -11.03 -15.84 -0.28
CA GLU A 87 -11.39 -16.11 -1.66
C GLU A 87 -11.11 -14.91 -2.57
N THR A 88 -11.40 -13.70 -2.08
CA THR A 88 -11.13 -12.45 -2.79
C THR A 88 -9.64 -12.25 -3.03
N MET A 89 -8.81 -12.37 -1.98
CA MET A 89 -7.37 -12.21 -2.09
C MET A 89 -6.74 -13.29 -2.99
N GLN A 90 -7.21 -14.54 -2.89
CA GLN A 90 -6.74 -15.63 -3.76
C GLN A 90 -7.06 -15.36 -5.25
N ASP A 91 -8.26 -14.87 -5.55
CA ASP A 91 -8.62 -14.51 -6.93
C ASP A 91 -7.80 -13.30 -7.42
N ASP A 92 -7.59 -12.29 -6.57
CA ASP A 92 -6.75 -11.13 -6.90
C ASP A 92 -5.32 -11.53 -7.24
N LEU A 93 -4.69 -12.38 -6.42
CA LEU A 93 -3.33 -12.86 -6.68
C LEU A 93 -3.22 -13.62 -8.01
N LYS A 94 -4.19 -14.50 -8.33
CA LYS A 94 -4.24 -15.18 -9.63
C LYS A 94 -4.37 -14.20 -10.79
N ARG A 95 -5.16 -13.15 -10.64
CA ARG A 95 -5.36 -12.13 -11.68
C ARG A 95 -4.12 -11.28 -11.89
N LEU A 96 -3.35 -11.00 -10.84
CA LEU A 96 -2.15 -10.19 -10.88
C LEU A 96 -1.00 -10.86 -11.62
N GLU A 97 -1.01 -12.17 -11.81
CA GLU A 97 -0.04 -12.85 -12.68
C GLU A 97 -0.12 -12.43 -14.16
N ALA A 98 -1.21 -11.74 -14.57
CA ALA A 98 -1.26 -11.08 -15.88
C ALA A 98 -0.40 -9.80 -15.97
N THR A 99 -0.06 -9.22 -14.80
CA THR A 99 0.89 -8.11 -14.64
C THR A 99 1.95 -8.53 -13.63
N PRO A 100 2.91 -9.39 -14.00
CA PRO A 100 3.82 -10.06 -13.07
C PRO A 100 4.77 -9.10 -12.38
N HIS A 101 5.36 -9.55 -11.26
CA HIS A 101 6.38 -8.83 -10.47
C HIS A 101 5.90 -7.50 -9.87
N ASN A 102 4.60 -7.34 -9.69
CA ASN A 102 4.01 -6.19 -9.03
C ASN A 102 3.65 -6.48 -7.56
N LEU A 103 3.11 -5.49 -6.88
CA LEU A 103 2.78 -5.55 -5.46
C LEU A 103 1.27 -5.72 -5.28
N TYR A 104 0.86 -6.44 -4.23
CA TYR A 104 -0.51 -6.52 -3.76
C TYR A 104 -0.59 -6.08 -2.30
N ASN A 105 -1.17 -4.93 -2.05
CA ASN A 105 -1.31 -4.33 -0.73
C ASN A 105 -2.69 -4.57 -0.14
N PHE A 106 -2.77 -4.82 1.17
CA PHE A 106 -4.05 -4.94 1.85
C PHE A 106 -3.97 -4.43 3.30
N HIS A 107 -5.08 -3.91 3.80
CA HIS A 107 -5.24 -3.61 5.22
C HIS A 107 -5.34 -4.92 5.99
N PRO A 108 -4.52 -5.16 7.03
CA PRO A 108 -4.58 -6.39 7.83
C PRO A 108 -5.96 -6.69 8.41
N GLY A 109 -6.78 -5.65 8.61
CA GLY A 109 -8.17 -5.76 9.04
C GLY A 109 -8.38 -5.38 10.51
N SER A 110 -9.56 -5.70 11.01
CA SER A 110 -9.98 -5.42 12.39
C SER A 110 -10.40 -6.71 13.09
N HIS A 111 -9.84 -6.96 14.27
CA HIS A 111 -10.13 -8.18 15.05
C HIS A 111 -11.50 -8.18 15.76
N VAL A 112 -12.23 -7.07 15.70
CA VAL A 112 -13.63 -6.94 16.18
C VAL A 112 -13.83 -7.53 17.59
N GLY A 113 -12.96 -7.13 18.53
CA GLY A 113 -13.05 -7.54 19.94
C GLY A 113 -12.47 -8.90 20.29
N GLN A 114 -11.95 -9.67 19.33
CA GLN A 114 -11.31 -10.98 19.58
C GLN A 114 -9.91 -10.89 20.20
N GLY A 115 -9.29 -9.71 20.14
CA GLY A 115 -7.91 -9.46 20.58
C GLY A 115 -6.90 -9.60 19.44
N ILE A 116 -5.77 -8.92 19.61
CA ILE A 116 -4.68 -8.83 18.61
C ILE A 116 -4.13 -10.22 18.26
N GLU A 117 -3.85 -11.06 19.24
CA GLU A 117 -3.32 -12.41 19.03
C GLU A 117 -4.20 -13.26 18.10
N THR A 118 -5.53 -13.21 18.31
CA THR A 118 -6.49 -13.88 17.44
C THR A 118 -6.48 -13.26 16.03
N GLY A 119 -6.42 -11.93 15.94
CA GLY A 119 -6.35 -11.22 14.68
C GLY A 119 -5.13 -11.61 13.87
N VAL A 120 -3.95 -11.57 14.47
CA VAL A 120 -2.67 -11.97 13.86
C VAL A 120 -2.72 -13.43 13.37
N THR A 121 -3.24 -14.34 14.20
CA THR A 121 -3.41 -15.76 13.84
C THR A 121 -4.28 -15.92 12.59
N GLN A 122 -5.45 -15.30 12.54
CA GLN A 122 -6.37 -15.39 11.42
C GLN A 122 -5.83 -14.78 10.12
N ILE A 123 -5.10 -13.67 10.21
CA ILE A 123 -4.42 -13.06 9.06
C ILE A 123 -3.36 -14.03 8.52
N SER A 124 -2.53 -14.58 9.39
CA SER A 124 -1.45 -15.50 9.01
C SER A 124 -1.98 -16.80 8.41
N GLU A 125 -3.06 -17.37 8.95
CA GLU A 125 -3.75 -18.53 8.39
C GLU A 125 -4.30 -18.23 6.99
N THR A 126 -4.90 -17.05 6.79
CA THR A 126 -5.38 -16.61 5.48
C THR A 126 -4.23 -16.55 4.47
N LEU A 127 -3.12 -15.89 4.84
CA LEU A 127 -1.93 -15.77 3.99
C LEU A 127 -1.32 -17.13 3.67
N ASN A 128 -1.17 -18.01 4.65
CA ASN A 128 -0.67 -19.38 4.44
C ASN A 128 -1.55 -20.21 3.52
N ALA A 129 -2.85 -19.91 3.45
CA ALA A 129 -3.80 -20.62 2.58
C ALA A 129 -3.79 -20.11 1.13
N ILE A 130 -3.38 -18.86 0.88
CA ILE A 130 -3.49 -18.23 -0.46
C ILE A 130 -2.16 -18.03 -1.16
N LEU A 131 -1.05 -17.91 -0.43
CA LEU A 131 0.27 -17.72 -1.04
C LEU A 131 0.73 -19.00 -1.76
N SER A 132 1.35 -18.81 -2.92
CA SER A 132 1.90 -19.87 -3.75
C SER A 132 3.37 -19.59 -4.06
N PRO A 133 4.26 -20.61 -4.01
CA PRO A 133 5.67 -20.42 -4.37
C PRO A 133 5.88 -20.07 -5.85
N GLU A 134 4.88 -20.30 -6.71
CA GLU A 134 4.95 -19.96 -8.12
C GLU A 134 4.50 -18.52 -8.43
N GLN A 135 3.91 -17.80 -7.46
CA GLN A 135 3.47 -16.42 -7.70
C GLN A 135 4.65 -15.47 -7.87
N THR A 136 4.46 -14.47 -8.72
CA THR A 136 5.44 -13.39 -8.93
C THR A 136 5.12 -12.14 -8.10
N THR A 137 3.87 -12.03 -7.65
CA THR A 137 3.37 -10.89 -6.89
C THR A 137 3.85 -10.93 -5.44
N THR A 138 4.45 -9.83 -4.96
CA THR A 138 4.77 -9.65 -3.53
C THR A 138 3.56 -9.08 -2.79
N VAL A 139 3.17 -9.70 -1.68
CA VAL A 139 2.02 -9.29 -0.87
C VAL A 139 2.48 -8.37 0.27
N LEU A 140 1.82 -7.23 0.44
CA LEU A 140 2.19 -6.22 1.44
C LEU A 140 1.13 -6.10 2.53
N LEU A 141 1.59 -6.13 3.77
CA LEU A 141 0.84 -5.66 4.92
C LEU A 141 0.95 -4.13 4.98
N GLU A 142 -0.16 -3.43 5.03
CA GLU A 142 -0.13 -1.99 5.24
C GLU A 142 0.01 -1.65 6.72
N THR A 143 0.80 -0.61 7.04
CA THR A 143 0.78 -0.01 8.37
C THR A 143 -0.55 0.71 8.60
N MET A 144 -1.17 0.54 9.77
CA MET A 144 -2.51 1.04 10.07
C MET A 144 -2.49 2.14 11.13
N ALA A 145 -3.53 2.97 11.14
CA ALA A 145 -3.67 4.07 12.10
C ALA A 145 -4.09 3.65 13.52
N GLY A 146 -4.52 2.40 13.69
CA GLY A 146 -5.02 1.89 14.98
C GLY A 146 -6.43 2.37 15.31
N LYS A 147 -7.26 2.58 14.29
CA LYS A 147 -8.65 2.96 14.45
C LYS A 147 -9.49 1.79 14.96
N GLY A 148 -10.08 1.94 16.12
CA GLY A 148 -10.91 0.90 16.74
C GLY A 148 -10.12 -0.35 17.10
N THR A 149 -10.30 -1.43 16.35
CA THR A 149 -9.65 -2.73 16.57
C THR A 149 -8.81 -3.19 15.38
N GLU A 150 -8.25 -2.25 14.63
CA GLU A 150 -7.35 -2.52 13.52
C GLU A 150 -6.08 -3.23 13.99
N VAL A 151 -5.60 -4.18 13.19
CA VAL A 151 -4.32 -4.85 13.34
C VAL A 151 -3.31 -4.17 12.39
N GLY A 152 -2.05 -4.02 12.82
CA GLY A 152 -0.99 -3.41 12.02
C GLY A 152 -0.68 -1.96 12.37
N SER A 153 -1.20 -1.47 13.50
CA SER A 153 -0.86 -0.14 14.03
C SER A 153 0.47 -0.11 14.78
N HIS A 154 0.96 -1.26 15.21
CA HIS A 154 2.29 -1.43 15.81
C HIS A 154 3.16 -2.31 14.90
N PHE A 155 4.42 -1.96 14.77
CA PHE A 155 5.36 -2.73 13.94
C PHE A 155 5.52 -4.18 14.40
N GLU A 156 5.38 -4.43 15.70
CA GLU A 156 5.40 -5.77 16.29
C GLU A 156 4.26 -6.65 15.76
N GLU A 157 3.07 -6.10 15.53
CA GLU A 157 1.92 -6.82 14.99
C GLU A 157 2.19 -7.28 13.53
N LEU A 158 2.79 -6.40 12.72
CA LEU A 158 3.21 -6.74 11.35
C LEU A 158 4.30 -7.81 11.36
N ARG A 159 5.28 -7.66 12.24
CA ARG A 159 6.35 -8.64 12.42
C ARG A 159 5.80 -10.00 12.80
N GLU A 160 4.88 -10.04 13.73
CA GLU A 160 4.28 -11.29 14.20
C GLU A 160 3.49 -12.01 13.10
N VAL A 161 2.78 -11.27 12.23
CA VAL A 161 2.15 -11.85 11.03
C VAL A 161 3.21 -12.44 10.10
N LEU A 162 4.28 -11.70 9.80
CA LEU A 162 5.36 -12.16 8.91
C LEU A 162 6.05 -13.42 9.43
N ASP A 163 6.25 -13.52 10.73
CA ASP A 163 6.90 -14.69 11.36
C ASP A 163 6.05 -15.96 11.31
N ARG A 164 4.72 -15.83 11.24
CA ARG A 164 3.78 -16.96 11.16
C ARG A 164 3.46 -17.38 9.71
N VAL A 165 3.93 -16.63 8.72
CA VAL A 165 3.71 -16.95 7.31
C VAL A 165 4.85 -17.80 6.76
N THR A 166 4.53 -18.99 6.27
CA THR A 166 5.51 -19.97 5.75
C THR A 166 6.28 -19.42 4.54
N LEU A 167 5.59 -18.74 3.62
CA LEU A 167 6.18 -18.13 2.44
C LEU A 167 6.44 -16.63 2.67
N SER A 168 7.00 -16.27 3.84
CA SER A 168 7.22 -14.89 4.21
C SER A 168 8.16 -14.12 3.28
N ASP A 169 8.98 -14.80 2.48
CA ASP A 169 9.83 -14.15 1.47
C ASP A 169 9.02 -13.50 0.34
N LEU A 170 7.77 -13.93 0.14
CA LEU A 170 6.81 -13.30 -0.76
C LEU A 170 6.05 -12.14 -0.11
N MET A 171 6.40 -11.79 1.12
CA MET A 171 5.74 -10.75 1.91
C MET A 171 6.62 -9.52 2.11
N GLY A 172 5.98 -8.38 2.24
CA GLY A 172 6.60 -7.12 2.63
C GLY A 172 5.61 -6.22 3.38
N VAL A 173 6.01 -4.97 3.54
CA VAL A 173 5.21 -3.94 4.19
C VAL A 173 5.09 -2.73 3.27
N CYS A 174 3.91 -2.12 3.25
CA CYS A 174 3.66 -0.78 2.74
C CYS A 174 3.53 0.18 3.93
N LEU A 175 4.37 1.20 3.98
CA LEU A 175 4.30 2.23 5.01
C LEU A 175 3.41 3.36 4.50
N ASP A 176 2.28 3.59 5.17
CA ASP A 176 1.46 4.78 4.93
C ASP A 176 1.84 5.89 5.92
N THR A 177 2.22 7.06 5.39
CA THR A 177 2.69 8.19 6.21
C THR A 177 1.61 8.76 7.10
N CYS A 178 0.35 8.80 6.65
CA CYS A 178 -0.79 9.21 7.47
C CYS A 178 -1.04 8.20 8.59
N HIS A 179 -1.05 6.90 8.26
CA HIS A 179 -1.36 5.85 9.23
C HIS A 179 -0.32 5.76 10.34
N VAL A 180 0.98 5.73 10.00
CA VAL A 180 2.01 5.68 11.06
C VAL A 180 2.01 6.92 11.92
N PHE A 181 1.76 8.11 11.35
CA PHE A 181 1.64 9.35 12.11
C PHE A 181 0.42 9.31 13.04
N ASP A 182 -0.73 8.88 12.55
CA ASP A 182 -1.95 8.72 13.32
C ASP A 182 -1.82 7.62 14.40
N ALA A 183 -1.00 6.58 14.16
CA ALA A 183 -0.70 5.54 15.14
C ALA A 183 0.26 5.99 16.25
N GLY A 184 1.00 7.09 16.05
CA GLY A 184 1.88 7.66 17.07
C GLY A 184 3.36 7.65 16.74
N TYR A 185 3.75 7.20 15.54
CA TYR A 185 5.13 7.29 15.08
C TYR A 185 5.42 8.69 14.54
N ASP A 186 6.30 9.44 15.20
CA ASP A 186 6.57 10.86 14.89
C ASP A 186 7.52 11.00 13.69
N ILE A 187 7.02 10.72 12.50
CA ILE A 187 7.76 10.90 11.24
C ILE A 187 8.03 12.38 10.91
N VAL A 188 7.42 13.31 11.67
CA VAL A 188 7.61 14.75 11.51
C VAL A 188 8.86 15.23 12.22
N ASN A 189 9.12 14.79 13.44
CA ASN A 189 10.25 15.26 14.23
C ASN A 189 11.38 14.23 14.36
N ASP A 190 11.09 12.93 14.19
CA ASP A 190 12.03 11.83 14.38
C ASP A 190 11.88 10.72 13.32
N LEU A 191 11.96 11.08 12.04
CA LEU A 191 11.88 10.10 10.94
C LEU A 191 12.94 8.98 11.06
N ASP A 192 14.19 9.35 11.39
CA ASP A 192 15.28 8.39 11.53
C ASP A 192 15.06 7.42 12.70
N GLY A 193 14.50 7.91 13.82
CA GLY A 193 14.13 7.08 14.97
C GLY A 193 13.02 6.09 14.60
N VAL A 194 11.98 6.54 13.91
CA VAL A 194 10.88 5.67 13.43
C VAL A 194 11.42 4.59 12.48
N LEU A 195 12.29 4.95 11.52
CA LEU A 195 12.86 3.98 10.59
C LEU A 195 13.84 3.02 11.28
N THR A 196 14.56 3.47 12.30
CA THR A 196 15.43 2.62 13.13
C THR A 196 14.60 1.59 13.92
N GLU A 197 13.46 2.02 14.47
CA GLU A 197 12.53 1.11 15.15
C GLU A 197 11.91 0.12 14.15
N PHE A 198 11.50 0.58 12.98
CA PHE A 198 11.00 -0.30 11.93
C PHE A 198 12.05 -1.34 11.52
N ASP A 199 13.32 -0.93 11.35
CA ASP A 199 14.40 -1.85 11.00
C ASP A 199 14.63 -2.90 12.10
N ARG A 200 14.64 -2.46 13.35
CA ARG A 200 14.83 -3.36 14.51
C ARG A 200 13.70 -4.39 14.63
N VAL A 201 12.47 -4.00 14.38
CA VAL A 201 11.27 -4.84 14.61
C VAL A 201 10.94 -5.67 13.37
N VAL A 202 10.83 -5.03 12.20
CA VAL A 202 10.35 -5.65 10.95
C VAL A 202 11.51 -5.97 10.00
N GLY A 203 12.48 -5.06 9.91
CA GLY A 203 13.56 -5.07 8.93
C GLY A 203 13.27 -4.18 7.73
N LEU A 204 14.16 -3.22 7.42
CA LEU A 204 14.00 -2.32 6.27
C LEU A 204 13.96 -3.04 4.92
N ASN A 205 14.52 -4.24 4.82
CA ASN A 205 14.43 -5.09 3.63
C ASN A 205 13.00 -5.56 3.32
N ARG A 206 12.10 -5.52 4.30
CA ARG A 206 10.67 -5.83 4.15
C ARG A 206 9.86 -4.63 3.68
N LEU A 207 10.37 -3.40 3.79
CA LEU A 207 9.69 -2.21 3.30
C LEU A 207 9.80 -2.16 1.77
N LYS A 208 8.65 -2.20 1.08
CA LYS A 208 8.58 -2.33 -0.39
C LYS A 208 7.90 -1.16 -1.07
N ALA A 209 7.07 -0.42 -0.35
CA ALA A 209 6.26 0.66 -0.89
C ALA A 209 5.97 1.71 0.19
N VAL A 210 5.67 2.91 -0.25
CA VAL A 210 5.21 4.00 0.62
C VAL A 210 3.93 4.59 0.05
N HIS A 211 2.84 4.56 0.85
CA HIS A 211 1.72 5.45 0.63
C HIS A 211 2.09 6.82 1.20
N ILE A 212 2.14 7.82 0.34
CA ILE A 212 2.55 9.17 0.72
C ILE A 212 1.32 10.08 0.81
N ASN A 213 0.83 10.26 2.03
CA ASN A 213 -0.40 10.97 2.35
C ASN A 213 -0.18 11.90 3.54
N ASP A 214 -0.73 13.11 3.49
CA ASP A 214 -0.78 13.98 4.68
C ASP A 214 -1.97 13.58 5.56
N SER A 215 -1.96 13.96 6.84
CA SER A 215 -3.04 13.67 7.78
C SER A 215 -3.79 14.94 8.17
N ILE A 216 -5.14 14.87 8.16
CA ILE A 216 -5.99 15.94 8.69
C ILE A 216 -5.77 16.09 10.21
N PHE A 217 -5.46 15.01 10.90
CA PHE A 217 -5.34 14.95 12.35
C PHE A 217 -3.88 14.97 12.82
N GLY A 218 -3.68 15.24 14.09
CA GLY A 218 -2.34 15.25 14.70
C GLY A 218 -1.86 13.86 15.09
N LEU A 219 -0.60 13.80 15.49
CA LEU A 219 0.08 12.60 15.98
C LEU A 219 -0.77 11.85 17.03
N SER A 220 -0.80 10.52 16.94
CA SER A 220 -1.56 9.63 17.83
C SER A 220 -3.08 9.84 17.81
N SER A 221 -3.62 10.31 16.71
CA SER A 221 -5.07 10.57 16.60
C SER A 221 -5.92 9.32 16.42
N HIS A 222 -5.38 8.26 15.84
CA HIS A 222 -6.07 7.02 15.47
C HIS A 222 -7.31 7.25 14.58
N LYS A 223 -7.20 8.16 13.58
CA LYS A 223 -8.36 8.60 12.78
C LYS A 223 -8.36 8.13 11.33
N ASP A 224 -7.22 7.98 10.70
CA ASP A 224 -7.11 7.63 9.29
C ASP A 224 -7.95 8.55 8.39
N ARG A 225 -7.43 9.74 8.13
CA ARG A 225 -8.05 10.73 7.23
C ARG A 225 -6.97 11.47 6.46
N HIS A 226 -6.81 11.12 5.19
CA HIS A 226 -5.83 11.73 4.30
C HIS A 226 -6.17 13.19 4.01
N ALA A 227 -5.17 14.04 4.05
CA ALA A 227 -5.16 15.39 3.50
C ALA A 227 -4.29 15.43 2.25
N LYS A 228 -4.42 16.49 1.47
CA LYS A 228 -3.49 16.77 0.36
C LYS A 228 -2.11 17.10 0.92
N ILE A 229 -1.08 16.81 0.13
CA ILE A 229 0.30 17.03 0.53
C ILE A 229 0.53 18.49 0.94
N GLY A 230 0.96 18.67 2.18
CA GLY A 230 1.23 19.98 2.79
C GLY A 230 0.01 20.75 3.31
N GLU A 231 -1.21 20.19 3.18
CA GLU A 231 -2.43 20.79 3.72
C GLU A 231 -2.85 20.17 5.07
N GLY A 232 -2.12 19.15 5.56
CA GLY A 232 -2.40 18.44 6.80
C GLY A 232 -1.42 18.78 7.94
N LYS A 233 -1.29 17.84 8.87
CA LYS A 233 -0.49 18.00 10.10
C LYS A 233 0.92 17.42 10.02
N ILE A 234 1.20 16.59 8.99
CA ILE A 234 2.55 16.11 8.69
C ILE A 234 3.35 17.26 8.07
N GLY A 235 2.80 17.92 7.06
CA GLY A 235 3.32 19.15 6.50
C GLY A 235 4.49 18.94 5.54
N MET A 236 4.72 19.97 4.72
CA MET A 236 5.62 19.94 3.56
C MET A 236 7.08 19.59 3.91
N GLU A 237 7.59 20.08 5.03
CA GLU A 237 8.99 19.86 5.42
C GLU A 237 9.28 18.39 5.79
N ALA A 238 8.30 17.71 6.40
CA ALA A 238 8.40 16.28 6.64
C ALA A 238 8.42 15.49 5.33
N PHE A 239 7.57 15.83 4.37
CA PHE A 239 7.59 15.19 3.05
C PHE A 239 8.90 15.41 2.31
N ARG A 240 9.52 16.61 2.41
CA ARG A 240 10.86 16.84 1.87
C ARG A 240 11.87 15.84 2.45
N ARG A 241 11.88 15.63 3.77
CA ARG A 241 12.77 14.66 4.41
C ARG A 241 12.45 13.22 3.99
N ILE A 242 11.17 12.85 3.93
CA ILE A 242 10.74 11.50 3.55
C ILE A 242 11.22 11.12 2.15
N ILE A 243 10.98 11.97 1.13
CA ILE A 243 11.34 11.65 -0.26
C ILE A 243 12.84 11.73 -0.53
N ASN A 244 13.63 12.43 0.31
CA ASN A 244 15.07 12.50 0.22
C ASN A 244 15.79 11.51 1.13
N HIS A 245 15.08 10.83 2.04
CA HIS A 245 15.71 9.87 2.94
C HIS A 245 16.36 8.71 2.17
N PRO A 246 17.63 8.34 2.45
CA PRO A 246 18.42 7.40 1.63
C PRO A 246 17.76 6.02 1.42
N VAL A 247 16.96 5.57 2.38
CA VAL A 247 16.21 4.31 2.29
C VAL A 247 14.93 4.51 1.50
N LEU A 248 14.10 5.50 1.89
CA LEU A 248 12.76 5.66 1.33
C LEU A 248 12.80 6.11 -0.14
N ARG A 249 13.73 6.97 -0.54
CA ARG A 249 13.83 7.47 -1.93
C ARG A 249 14.04 6.38 -2.99
N ARG A 250 14.37 5.16 -2.57
CA ARG A 250 14.57 4.00 -3.45
C ARG A 250 13.28 3.21 -3.68
N LEU A 251 12.24 3.51 -2.92
CA LEU A 251 10.95 2.83 -2.98
C LEU A 251 10.00 3.58 -3.90
N PRO A 252 8.98 2.90 -4.45
CA PRO A 252 7.89 3.56 -5.14
C PRO A 252 6.94 4.22 -4.13
N PHE A 253 6.45 5.40 -4.49
CA PHE A 253 5.50 6.19 -3.72
C PHE A 253 4.15 6.23 -4.41
N TYR A 254 3.07 6.09 -3.64
CA TYR A 254 1.70 6.11 -4.14
C TYR A 254 0.86 7.10 -3.34
N LEU A 255 0.23 8.05 -4.05
CA LEU A 255 -0.66 9.06 -3.48
C LEU A 255 -2.08 8.50 -3.40
N GLU A 256 -2.70 8.65 -2.23
CA GLU A 256 -4.12 8.37 -1.99
C GLU A 256 -4.84 9.61 -1.45
N THR A 257 -4.25 10.76 -1.66
CA THR A 257 -4.78 12.06 -1.25
C THR A 257 -6.15 12.34 -1.90
N PRO A 258 -7.03 13.14 -1.29
CA PRO A 258 -8.36 13.43 -1.82
C PRO A 258 -8.30 14.38 -3.02
N ASN A 259 -7.77 13.89 -4.13
CA ASN A 259 -7.55 14.61 -5.37
C ASN A 259 -8.25 13.97 -6.58
N GLU A 260 -8.43 14.79 -7.61
CA GLU A 260 -8.69 14.38 -8.98
C GLU A 260 -7.38 14.41 -9.78
N LEU A 261 -7.37 13.90 -11.01
CA LEU A 261 -6.15 13.80 -11.83
C LEU A 261 -5.31 15.10 -11.92
N PRO A 262 -5.91 16.32 -12.08
CA PRO A 262 -5.11 17.55 -12.07
C PRO A 262 -4.41 17.82 -10.74
N GLY A 263 -5.05 17.47 -9.61
CA GLY A 263 -4.46 17.61 -8.28
C GLY A 263 -3.33 16.61 -8.06
N TYR A 264 -3.50 15.36 -8.46
CA TYR A 264 -2.43 14.35 -8.43
C TYR A 264 -1.23 14.78 -9.28
N LYS A 265 -1.48 15.32 -10.49
CA LYS A 265 -0.39 15.86 -11.32
C LYS A 265 0.39 16.95 -10.58
N ALA A 266 -0.31 17.89 -9.95
CA ALA A 266 0.31 18.97 -9.19
C ALA A 266 1.12 18.44 -7.98
N GLU A 267 0.62 17.46 -7.24
CA GLU A 267 1.35 16.85 -6.12
C GLU A 267 2.59 16.06 -6.60
N ILE A 268 2.50 15.32 -7.70
CA ILE A 268 3.64 14.62 -8.31
C ILE A 268 4.73 15.63 -8.72
N GLU A 269 4.35 16.71 -9.41
CA GLU A 269 5.28 17.77 -9.81
C GLU A 269 5.91 18.45 -8.58
N LEU A 270 5.12 18.76 -7.56
CA LEU A 270 5.56 19.35 -6.31
C LEU A 270 6.60 18.49 -5.59
N LEU A 271 6.29 17.20 -5.38
CA LEU A 271 7.19 16.27 -4.69
C LEU A 271 8.49 16.05 -5.48
N ARG A 272 8.42 15.93 -6.81
CA ARG A 272 9.62 15.81 -7.65
C ARG A 272 10.49 17.05 -7.61
N ALA A 273 9.89 18.24 -7.54
CA ALA A 273 10.64 19.51 -7.43
C ALA A 273 11.39 19.65 -6.09
N MET A 274 11.01 18.86 -5.06
CA MET A 274 11.67 18.87 -3.75
C MET A 274 12.79 17.82 -3.64
N VAL A 275 13.02 17.00 -4.68
CA VAL A 275 14.10 16.00 -4.67
C VAL A 275 15.45 16.72 -4.74
N GLU A 276 16.32 16.42 -3.79
CA GLU A 276 17.67 16.96 -3.74
C GLU A 276 18.61 16.13 -4.62
N GLU A 277 19.47 16.81 -5.38
CA GLU A 277 20.55 16.17 -6.13
C GLU A 277 21.54 15.51 -5.15
N SER A 278 21.89 14.27 -5.40
CA SER A 278 22.82 13.48 -4.56
C SER A 278 24.26 13.69 -5.02
#